data_1e63fd087a225d9dc14db9d2482b44d1
#
_entry.id   1e63fd087a225d9dc14db9d2482b44d1
#
_cell.length_a   1.000
_cell.length_b   1.000
_cell.length_c   1.000
_cell.angle_alpha   90.00
_cell.angle_beta   90.00
_cell.angle_gamma   90.00
#
_symmetry.space_group_name_H-M   'P 1'
#
loop_
_entity.id
_entity.type
_entity.pdbx_description
1 polymer ?
#
loop_
_entity_poly.entity_id
_entity_poly.type
_entity_poly.pdbx_seq_one_letter_code
_entity_poly.pdbx_strand_id
1 'polypeptide(L)'
;AHLYVQNETSRELLAGIGINNVSVVGDTRFDRVVAIRRQAKELPVARSFATGRTVLVAGSSWPKDEDIFIDYFNRHPELHLIIAPHEIDESHIAEIMGKLKRPAVRYTQADEESAAQAHCLIVDCFGLLSSIYQYGKMAYIGGGFGVGIHNVPEAAVYGIPVVFGPNYKKFQEAKALIANGGAFSINDAADFDRLMQRFAEEPFRSKCGETAAEYIYSHTGATPTILSGITPQLTAHAE
;
A
#
# COMPACT_ATOMS: atom_id res chain seq x y z
N ALA A 1 -35.88 0.11 -1.06
CA ALA A 1 -34.44 0.35 -1.14
C ALA A 1 -33.71 -0.92 -1.55
N HIS A 2 -32.60 -0.81 -2.31
CA HIS A 2 -31.74 -1.92 -2.67
C HIS A 2 -30.37 -1.73 -2.00
N LEU A 3 -29.78 -2.82 -1.45
CA LEU A 3 -28.48 -2.76 -0.79
C LEU A 3 -27.41 -3.44 -1.67
N TYR A 4 -26.27 -2.81 -1.79
CA TYR A 4 -25.09 -3.34 -2.45
C TYR A 4 -24.02 -3.66 -1.39
N VAL A 5 -23.56 -4.91 -1.34
CA VAL A 5 -22.62 -5.39 -0.32
C VAL A 5 -21.35 -5.96 -0.93
N GLN A 6 -20.29 -6.02 -0.11
CA GLN A 6 -18.98 -6.44 -0.56
C GLN A 6 -18.84 -7.95 -0.79
N ASN A 7 -19.56 -8.79 -0.01
CA ASN A 7 -19.39 -10.24 -0.02
C ASN A 7 -20.66 -10.99 0.42
N GLU A 8 -20.63 -12.30 0.20
CA GLU A 8 -21.73 -13.20 0.55
C GLU A 8 -22.07 -13.21 2.04
N THR A 9 -21.05 -13.15 2.92
CA THR A 9 -21.27 -13.09 4.37
C THR A 9 -22.11 -11.88 4.77
N SER A 10 -21.88 -10.73 4.14
CA SER A 10 -22.70 -9.53 4.37
C SER A 10 -24.15 -9.73 3.90
N ARG A 11 -24.34 -10.41 2.77
CA ARG A 11 -25.69 -10.76 2.26
C ARG A 11 -26.41 -11.69 3.22
N GLU A 12 -25.73 -12.74 3.71
CA GLU A 12 -26.30 -13.71 4.65
C GLU A 12 -26.70 -13.07 5.98
N LEU A 13 -25.87 -12.17 6.52
CA LEU A 13 -26.18 -11.40 7.73
C LEU A 13 -27.45 -10.55 7.57
N LEU A 14 -27.59 -9.89 6.41
CA LEU A 14 -28.79 -9.09 6.09
C LEU A 14 -30.02 -9.96 5.91
N ALA A 15 -29.90 -11.12 5.26
CA ALA A 15 -30.96 -12.09 5.13
C ALA A 15 -31.45 -12.62 6.49
N GLY A 16 -30.52 -12.80 7.44
CA GLY A 16 -30.83 -13.21 8.82
C GLY A 16 -31.74 -12.24 9.60
N ILE A 17 -31.79 -10.97 9.17
CA ILE A 17 -32.69 -9.93 9.72
C ILE A 17 -33.84 -9.57 8.77
N GLY A 18 -34.10 -10.41 7.75
CA GLY A 18 -35.23 -10.27 6.82
C GLY A 18 -34.98 -9.30 5.63
N ILE A 19 -33.75 -8.84 5.43
CA ILE A 19 -33.40 -7.96 4.30
C ILE A 19 -32.87 -8.81 3.15
N ASN A 20 -33.69 -9.00 2.09
CA ASN A 20 -33.36 -9.86 0.95
C ASN A 20 -33.08 -9.10 -0.36
N ASN A 21 -33.39 -7.81 -0.43
CA ASN A 21 -33.12 -6.98 -1.61
C ASN A 21 -31.67 -6.52 -1.61
N VAL A 22 -30.75 -7.45 -1.83
CA VAL A 22 -29.31 -7.29 -1.67
C VAL A 22 -28.56 -7.87 -2.88
N SER A 23 -27.62 -7.12 -3.43
CA SER A 23 -26.67 -7.62 -4.45
C SER A 23 -25.25 -7.62 -3.90
N VAL A 24 -24.53 -8.70 -4.12
CA VAL A 24 -23.08 -8.77 -3.87
C VAL A 24 -22.36 -8.23 -5.10
N VAL A 25 -21.58 -7.16 -4.91
CA VAL A 25 -20.93 -6.44 -6.01
C VAL A 25 -19.41 -6.30 -5.82
N GLY A 26 -18.88 -6.65 -4.66
CA GLY A 26 -17.47 -6.48 -4.35
C GLY A 26 -17.18 -5.15 -3.62
N ASP A 27 -15.90 -4.83 -3.53
CA ASP A 27 -15.39 -3.68 -2.80
C ASP A 27 -14.98 -2.55 -3.75
N THR A 28 -15.65 -1.41 -3.65
CA THR A 28 -15.36 -0.21 -4.47
C THR A 28 -13.95 0.35 -4.27
N ARG A 29 -13.25 -0.02 -3.18
CA ARG A 29 -11.86 0.38 -2.97
C ARG A 29 -10.93 -0.14 -4.08
N PHE A 30 -11.20 -1.31 -4.67
CA PHE A 30 -10.41 -1.84 -5.78
C PHE A 30 -10.56 -1.00 -7.04
N ASP A 31 -11.76 -0.58 -7.39
CA ASP A 31 -11.98 0.35 -8.50
C ASP A 31 -11.26 1.68 -8.27
N ARG A 32 -11.34 2.19 -7.04
CA ARG A 32 -10.72 3.45 -6.64
C ARG A 32 -9.20 3.42 -6.79
N VAL A 33 -8.51 2.38 -6.28
CA VAL A 33 -7.05 2.31 -6.36
C VAL A 33 -6.57 2.13 -7.79
N VAL A 34 -7.32 1.42 -8.65
CA VAL A 34 -7.03 1.32 -10.08
C VAL A 34 -7.18 2.68 -10.77
N ALA A 35 -8.23 3.44 -10.44
CA ALA A 35 -8.42 4.79 -10.97
C ALA A 35 -7.30 5.75 -10.52
N ILE A 36 -6.91 5.71 -9.24
CA ILE A 36 -5.80 6.51 -8.71
C ILE A 36 -4.49 6.15 -9.41
N ARG A 37 -4.18 4.85 -9.58
CA ARG A 37 -2.98 4.43 -10.32
C ARG A 37 -2.94 4.98 -11.75
N ARG A 38 -4.07 4.97 -12.46
CA ARG A 38 -4.16 5.52 -13.83
C ARG A 38 -3.89 7.03 -13.88
N GLN A 39 -4.14 7.72 -12.78
CA GLN A 39 -3.96 9.17 -12.62
C GLN A 39 -2.71 9.50 -11.77
N ALA A 40 -1.84 8.52 -11.51
CA ALA A 40 -0.66 8.71 -10.68
C ALA A 40 0.21 9.83 -11.27
N LYS A 41 0.56 10.76 -10.40
CA LYS A 41 1.39 11.90 -10.78
C LYS A 41 2.83 11.45 -11.00
N GLU A 42 3.47 12.00 -12.01
CA GLU A 42 4.92 11.91 -12.10
C GLU A 42 5.54 12.83 -11.04
N LEU A 43 6.49 12.29 -10.28
CA LEU A 43 7.16 12.97 -9.18
C LEU A 43 8.67 13.00 -9.49
N PRO A 44 9.20 14.08 -10.07
CA PRO A 44 10.59 14.12 -10.56
C PRO A 44 11.63 13.77 -9.49
N VAL A 45 11.48 14.29 -8.27
CA VAL A 45 12.36 13.99 -7.13
C VAL A 45 12.36 12.49 -6.80
N ALA A 46 11.19 11.86 -6.70
CA ALA A 46 11.07 10.44 -6.41
C ALA A 46 11.58 9.56 -7.57
N ARG A 47 11.35 9.98 -8.81
CA ARG A 47 11.88 9.31 -10.00
C ARG A 47 13.41 9.34 -10.01
N SER A 48 14.01 10.52 -9.79
CA SER A 48 15.46 10.67 -9.73
C SER A 48 16.06 9.81 -8.63
N PHE A 49 15.43 9.80 -7.44
CA PHE A 49 15.81 8.95 -6.32
C PHE A 49 15.80 7.45 -6.69
N ALA A 50 14.77 6.97 -7.39
CA ALA A 50 14.54 5.55 -7.63
C ALA A 50 15.27 4.98 -8.86
N THR A 51 15.77 5.82 -9.76
CA THR A 51 16.35 5.40 -11.03
C THR A 51 17.54 4.44 -10.83
N GLY A 52 17.41 3.21 -11.39
CA GLY A 52 18.44 2.17 -11.32
C GLY A 52 18.60 1.49 -9.96
N ARG A 53 17.66 1.70 -9.03
CA ARG A 53 17.78 1.25 -7.62
C ARG A 53 16.71 0.25 -7.22
N THR A 54 17.04 -0.58 -6.25
CA THR A 54 16.07 -1.41 -5.53
C THR A 54 15.51 -0.61 -4.36
N VAL A 55 14.25 -0.18 -4.47
CA VAL A 55 13.59 0.69 -3.51
C VAL A 55 12.51 -0.05 -2.75
N LEU A 56 12.56 0.00 -1.41
CA LEU A 56 11.44 -0.29 -0.53
C LEU A 56 10.67 1.00 -0.25
N VAL A 57 9.36 0.99 -0.49
CA VAL A 57 8.47 2.08 -0.11
C VAL A 57 7.73 1.70 1.16
N ALA A 58 8.01 2.38 2.27
CA ALA A 58 7.32 2.22 3.54
C ALA A 58 6.25 3.31 3.68
N GLY A 59 4.98 2.93 3.51
CA GLY A 59 3.85 3.85 3.55
C GLY A 59 3.06 3.76 4.84
N SER A 60 2.63 4.92 5.37
CA SER A 60 1.86 5.08 6.61
C SER A 60 2.54 4.38 7.80
N SER A 61 3.86 4.51 7.89
CA SER A 61 4.66 3.86 8.94
C SER A 61 4.45 4.51 10.31
N TRP A 62 4.68 3.71 11.34
CA TRP A 62 4.68 4.09 12.74
C TRP A 62 6.04 3.72 13.38
N PRO A 63 6.42 4.26 14.53
CA PRO A 63 7.75 4.04 15.10
C PRO A 63 8.18 2.58 15.21
N LYS A 64 7.27 1.66 15.56
CA LYS A 64 7.56 0.21 15.63
C LYS A 64 7.84 -0.43 14.26
N ASP A 65 7.18 0.04 13.22
CA ASP A 65 7.44 -0.40 11.85
C ASP A 65 8.81 0.10 11.41
N GLU A 66 9.10 1.37 11.71
CA GLU A 66 10.35 2.07 11.36
C GLU A 66 11.56 1.44 12.00
N ASP A 67 11.47 1.02 13.26
CA ASP A 67 12.56 0.32 13.95
C ASP A 67 13.00 -0.94 13.19
N ILE A 68 12.07 -1.67 12.57
CA ILE A 68 12.35 -2.89 11.83
C ILE A 68 13.02 -2.59 10.49
N PHE A 69 12.38 -1.79 9.63
CA PHE A 69 12.90 -1.62 8.28
C PHE A 69 14.07 -0.63 8.18
N ILE A 70 14.22 0.32 9.11
CA ILE A 70 15.39 1.21 9.17
C ILE A 70 16.62 0.44 9.65
N ASP A 71 16.47 -0.45 10.64
CA ASP A 71 17.60 -1.29 11.05
C ASP A 71 18.11 -2.17 9.91
N TYR A 72 17.18 -2.80 9.17
CA TYR A 72 17.54 -3.55 7.98
C TYR A 72 18.22 -2.67 6.93
N PHE A 73 17.64 -1.53 6.58
CA PHE A 73 18.20 -0.57 5.64
C PHE A 73 19.62 -0.12 6.01
N ASN A 74 19.87 0.15 7.28
CA ASN A 74 21.20 0.57 7.74
C ASN A 74 22.28 -0.51 7.56
N ARG A 75 21.90 -1.80 7.56
CA ARG A 75 22.81 -2.95 7.35
C ARG A 75 22.96 -3.37 5.89
N HIS A 76 22.07 -2.89 4.98
CA HIS A 76 21.98 -3.34 3.58
C HIS A 76 22.17 -2.18 2.61
N PRO A 77 23.43 -1.87 2.19
CA PRO A 77 23.75 -0.71 1.35
C PRO A 77 23.13 -0.74 -0.05
N GLU A 78 22.78 -1.92 -0.56
CA GLU A 78 22.11 -2.13 -1.86
C GLU A 78 20.64 -1.67 -1.85
N LEU A 79 20.00 -1.61 -0.67
CA LEU A 79 18.62 -1.17 -0.54
C LEU A 79 18.54 0.35 -0.45
N HIS A 80 17.57 0.93 -1.15
CA HIS A 80 17.15 2.31 -0.99
C HIS A 80 15.76 2.35 -0.35
N LEU A 81 15.47 3.40 0.40
CA LEU A 81 14.27 3.47 1.23
C LEU A 81 13.51 4.77 0.97
N ILE A 82 12.22 4.66 0.66
CA ILE A 82 11.29 5.79 0.72
C ILE A 82 10.42 5.58 1.93
N ILE A 83 10.36 6.54 2.85
CA ILE A 83 9.50 6.52 4.04
C ILE A 83 8.43 7.60 3.89
N ALA A 84 7.17 7.22 3.92
CA ALA A 84 6.04 8.12 4.06
C ALA A 84 5.36 7.82 5.40
N PRO A 85 5.76 8.46 6.50
CA PRO A 85 5.24 8.17 7.82
C PRO A 85 3.76 8.57 7.93
N HIS A 86 3.04 7.94 8.87
CA HIS A 86 1.64 8.27 9.11
C HIS A 86 1.48 9.67 9.68
N GLU A 87 2.38 10.06 10.57
CA GLU A 87 2.46 11.39 11.17
C GLU A 87 3.73 12.09 10.67
N ILE A 88 3.58 13.33 10.20
CA ILE A 88 4.66 14.10 9.56
C ILE A 88 5.07 15.33 10.39
N ASP A 89 4.82 15.29 11.71
CA ASP A 89 5.32 16.33 12.60
C ASP A 89 6.86 16.33 12.68
N GLU A 90 7.45 17.49 12.98
CA GLU A 90 8.89 17.69 12.97
C GLU A 90 9.63 16.78 13.98
N SER A 91 9.00 16.46 15.12
CA SER A 91 9.61 15.59 16.12
C SER A 91 9.74 14.15 15.61
N HIS A 92 8.70 13.63 14.96
CA HIS A 92 8.72 12.29 14.37
C HIS A 92 9.70 12.21 13.18
N ILE A 93 9.69 13.21 12.29
CA ILE A 93 10.69 13.28 11.21
C ILE A 93 12.12 13.31 11.76
N ALA A 94 12.37 14.08 12.83
CA ALA A 94 13.68 14.13 13.47
C ALA A 94 14.08 12.78 14.09
N GLU A 95 13.14 12.03 14.68
CA GLU A 95 13.38 10.68 15.18
C GLU A 95 13.76 9.71 14.06
N ILE A 96 13.04 9.73 12.93
CA ILE A 96 13.37 8.92 11.73
C ILE A 96 14.78 9.27 11.25
N MET A 97 15.08 10.57 11.08
CA MET A 97 16.40 11.04 10.65
C MET A 97 17.50 10.58 11.61
N GLY A 98 17.25 10.60 12.91
CA GLY A 98 18.21 10.15 13.95
C GLY A 98 18.50 8.66 13.92
N LYS A 99 17.58 7.82 13.42
CA LYS A 99 17.77 6.37 13.26
C LYS A 99 18.55 6.01 12.00
N LEU A 100 18.54 6.86 10.97
CA LEU A 100 19.19 6.61 9.69
C LEU A 100 20.71 6.83 9.80
N LYS A 101 21.50 5.85 9.36
CA LYS A 101 22.98 5.88 9.33
C LYS A 101 23.54 6.21 7.93
N ARG A 102 22.68 6.43 6.96
CA ARG A 102 23.00 6.66 5.56
C ARG A 102 22.38 7.97 5.10
N PRO A 103 22.90 8.64 4.06
CA PRO A 103 22.40 9.92 3.56
C PRO A 103 20.89 9.87 3.31
N ALA A 104 20.18 10.82 3.90
CA ALA A 104 18.73 10.96 3.78
C ALA A 104 18.36 12.40 3.45
N VAL A 105 17.28 12.56 2.67
CA VAL A 105 16.71 13.88 2.33
C VAL A 105 15.21 13.88 2.57
N ARG A 106 14.67 15.04 2.87
CA ARG A 106 13.22 15.27 2.97
C ARG A 106 12.68 15.66 1.59
N TYR A 107 11.55 15.11 1.21
CA TYR A 107 10.96 15.35 -0.10
C TYR A 107 10.68 16.83 -0.37
N THR A 108 10.16 17.57 0.63
CA THR A 108 9.86 19.00 0.48
C THR A 108 11.08 19.89 0.36
N GLN A 109 12.28 19.41 0.68
CA GLN A 109 13.53 20.13 0.67
C GLN A 109 14.51 19.63 -0.41
N ALA A 110 14.18 18.51 -1.06
CA ALA A 110 15.02 17.88 -2.06
C ALA A 110 14.71 18.39 -3.48
N ASP A 111 15.73 18.46 -4.28
CA ASP A 111 15.68 18.53 -5.74
C ASP A 111 16.08 17.16 -6.35
N GLU A 112 16.07 17.06 -7.67
CA GLU A 112 16.41 15.82 -8.38
C GLU A 112 17.88 15.40 -8.14
N GLU A 113 18.80 16.35 -7.97
CA GLU A 113 20.22 16.09 -7.76
C GLU A 113 20.47 15.53 -6.35
N SER A 114 19.99 16.19 -5.32
CA SER A 114 20.11 15.75 -3.93
C SER A 114 19.39 14.43 -3.68
N ALA A 115 18.23 14.21 -4.31
CA ALA A 115 17.53 12.94 -4.27
C ALA A 115 18.33 11.81 -4.93
N ALA A 116 18.98 12.07 -6.07
CA ALA A 116 19.82 11.08 -6.73
C ALA A 116 21.05 10.66 -5.90
N GLN A 117 21.52 11.49 -4.99
CA GLN A 117 22.65 11.19 -4.10
C GLN A 117 22.22 10.55 -2.77
N ALA A 118 20.97 10.71 -2.38
CA ALA A 118 20.44 10.16 -1.14
C ALA A 118 20.22 8.65 -1.21
N HIS A 119 20.19 8.00 -0.05
CA HIS A 119 19.86 6.59 0.10
C HIS A 119 18.49 6.38 0.77
N CYS A 120 17.98 7.39 1.44
CA CYS A 120 16.63 7.44 1.97
C CYS A 120 15.94 8.74 1.57
N LEU A 121 14.68 8.66 1.15
CA LEU A 121 13.81 9.79 0.85
C LEU A 121 12.64 9.77 1.84
N ILE A 122 12.53 10.80 2.69
CA ILE A 122 11.42 10.94 3.64
C ILE A 122 10.35 11.84 3.02
N VAL A 123 9.16 11.31 2.84
CA VAL A 123 8.01 12.03 2.28
C VAL A 123 7.30 12.75 3.42
N ASP A 124 7.68 13.98 3.63
CA ASP A 124 7.23 14.87 4.71
C ASP A 124 6.06 15.78 4.31
N CYS A 125 5.21 15.30 3.38
CA CYS A 125 3.99 15.98 2.95
C CYS A 125 2.89 15.01 2.58
N PHE A 126 1.64 15.46 2.65
CA PHE A 126 0.47 14.63 2.34
C PHE A 126 0.17 14.55 0.83
N GLY A 127 -0.59 13.51 0.46
CA GLY A 127 -1.20 13.37 -0.86
C GLY A 127 -0.30 12.79 -1.95
N LEU A 128 0.90 12.32 -1.62
CA LEU A 128 1.84 11.74 -2.59
C LEU A 128 1.95 10.22 -2.51
N LEU A 129 1.62 9.59 -1.37
CA LEU A 129 1.90 8.19 -1.10
C LEU A 129 1.37 7.25 -2.18
N SER A 130 0.12 7.45 -2.62
CA SER A 130 -0.48 6.63 -3.68
C SER A 130 0.29 6.69 -5.01
N SER A 131 0.96 7.82 -5.31
CA SER A 131 1.82 7.96 -6.50
C SER A 131 3.26 7.51 -6.22
N ILE A 132 3.73 7.56 -4.98
CA ILE A 132 5.09 7.15 -4.58
C ILE A 132 5.30 5.63 -4.80
N TYR A 133 4.29 4.80 -4.60
CA TYR A 133 4.43 3.34 -4.78
C TYR A 133 4.90 2.92 -6.17
N GLN A 134 4.67 3.73 -7.22
CA GLN A 134 5.15 3.43 -8.57
C GLN A 134 6.69 3.38 -8.68
N TYR A 135 7.41 3.96 -7.73
CA TYR A 135 8.87 3.99 -7.69
C TYR A 135 9.47 2.86 -6.86
N GLY A 136 8.63 2.07 -6.18
CA GLY A 136 9.04 0.93 -5.38
C GLY A 136 9.25 -0.35 -6.19
N LYS A 137 10.09 -1.24 -5.67
CA LYS A 137 10.19 -2.65 -6.08
C LYS A 137 9.49 -3.57 -5.08
N MET A 138 9.17 -3.06 -3.91
CA MET A 138 8.40 -3.69 -2.83
C MET A 138 7.82 -2.62 -1.93
N ALA A 139 6.77 -2.94 -1.20
CA ALA A 139 6.11 -2.02 -0.27
C ALA A 139 6.03 -2.60 1.13
N TYR A 140 6.19 -1.74 2.12
CA TYR A 140 5.84 -1.99 3.51
C TYR A 140 4.63 -1.11 3.89
N ILE A 141 3.59 -1.71 4.48
CA ILE A 141 2.40 -1.00 4.95
C ILE A 141 2.41 -0.95 6.47
N GLY A 142 2.50 0.26 7.00
CA GLY A 142 2.57 0.50 8.44
C GLY A 142 1.27 0.23 9.20
N GLY A 143 1.38 0.30 10.54
CA GLY A 143 0.29 0.11 11.49
C GLY A 143 0.08 -1.32 11.96
N GLY A 144 0.71 -2.29 11.32
CA GLY A 144 0.53 -3.70 11.63
C GLY A 144 1.06 -4.15 13.01
N PHE A 145 1.90 -3.34 13.65
CA PHE A 145 2.35 -3.56 15.04
C PHE A 145 1.55 -2.74 16.08
N GLY A 146 0.48 -2.07 15.64
CA GLY A 146 -0.36 -1.21 16.46
C GLY A 146 -1.84 -1.44 16.19
N VAL A 147 -2.53 -0.39 15.75
CA VAL A 147 -4.00 -0.33 15.57
C VAL A 147 -4.52 -1.18 14.41
N GLY A 148 -3.66 -1.62 13.51
CA GLY A 148 -3.97 -2.37 12.30
C GLY A 148 -3.34 -1.72 11.06
N ILE A 149 -3.18 -2.54 10.01
CA ILE A 149 -2.56 -2.12 8.76
C ILE A 149 -3.40 -1.05 8.03
N HIS A 150 -2.69 -0.23 7.27
CA HIS A 150 -3.31 0.74 6.37
C HIS A 150 -3.73 0.10 5.03
N ASN A 151 -3.93 0.90 3.99
CA ASN A 151 -4.53 0.50 2.72
C ASN A 151 -3.56 -0.33 1.84
N VAL A 152 -3.56 -1.64 1.99
CA VAL A 152 -2.75 -2.60 1.20
C VAL A 152 -3.00 -2.50 -0.32
N PRO A 153 -4.24 -2.37 -0.81
CA PRO A 153 -4.53 -2.22 -2.23
C PRO A 153 -3.81 -1.07 -2.93
N GLU A 154 -3.50 0.03 -2.24
CA GLU A 154 -2.79 1.17 -2.83
C GLU A 154 -1.37 0.83 -3.31
N ALA A 155 -0.68 -0.08 -2.63
CA ALA A 155 0.62 -0.57 -3.05
C ALA A 155 0.49 -1.74 -4.03
N ALA A 156 -0.38 -2.71 -3.72
CA ALA A 156 -0.56 -3.94 -4.50
C ALA A 156 -0.93 -3.67 -5.97
N VAL A 157 -1.71 -2.62 -6.24
CA VAL A 157 -2.12 -2.23 -7.60
C VAL A 157 -0.94 -1.90 -8.52
N TYR A 158 0.23 -1.55 -7.97
CA TYR A 158 1.43 -1.26 -8.76
C TYR A 158 2.22 -2.51 -9.17
N GLY A 159 1.81 -3.70 -8.76
CA GLY A 159 2.51 -4.93 -9.11
C GLY A 159 3.80 -5.13 -8.32
N ILE A 160 3.80 -4.71 -7.08
CA ILE A 160 4.89 -4.89 -6.12
C ILE A 160 4.43 -5.72 -4.93
N PRO A 161 5.25 -6.63 -4.38
CA PRO A 161 4.89 -7.40 -3.20
C PRO A 161 4.75 -6.49 -1.99
N VAL A 162 3.81 -6.85 -1.09
CA VAL A 162 3.47 -6.04 0.07
C VAL A 162 3.81 -6.76 1.36
N VAL A 163 4.44 -6.04 2.29
CA VAL A 163 4.81 -6.52 3.62
C VAL A 163 4.11 -5.69 4.69
N PHE A 164 3.70 -6.31 5.77
CA PHE A 164 3.10 -5.64 6.92
C PHE A 164 3.22 -6.46 8.21
N GLY A 165 2.98 -5.82 9.36
CA GLY A 165 2.99 -6.46 10.67
C GLY A 165 1.77 -7.37 10.92
N PRO A 166 1.68 -8.05 12.10
CA PRO A 166 0.76 -9.16 12.35
C PRO A 166 -0.71 -8.76 12.56
N ASN A 167 -1.02 -7.47 12.76
CA ASN A 167 -2.38 -7.02 13.03
C ASN A 167 -3.16 -6.72 11.74
N TYR A 168 -3.36 -7.73 10.90
CA TYR A 168 -4.07 -7.64 9.61
C TYR A 168 -5.38 -8.44 9.56
N LYS A 169 -5.71 -9.23 10.58
CA LYS A 169 -6.79 -10.25 10.54
C LYS A 169 -8.19 -9.70 10.25
N LYS A 170 -8.42 -8.41 10.45
CA LYS A 170 -9.68 -7.71 10.12
C LYS A 170 -9.81 -7.37 8.63
N PHE A 171 -8.73 -7.43 7.87
CA PHE A 171 -8.65 -7.00 6.47
C PHE A 171 -8.70 -8.21 5.54
N GLN A 172 -9.83 -8.39 4.84
CA GLN A 172 -10.05 -9.56 3.98
C GLN A 172 -9.09 -9.58 2.79
N GLU A 173 -8.83 -8.42 2.21
CA GLU A 173 -7.87 -8.25 1.11
C GLU A 173 -6.44 -8.66 1.51
N ALA A 174 -6.03 -8.34 2.74
CA ALA A 174 -4.71 -8.74 3.23
C ALA A 174 -4.60 -10.26 3.41
N LYS A 175 -5.66 -10.90 3.94
CA LYS A 175 -5.72 -12.38 4.05
C LYS A 175 -5.64 -13.05 2.68
N ALA A 176 -6.41 -12.56 1.72
CA ALA A 176 -6.44 -13.10 0.37
C ALA A 176 -5.08 -12.93 -0.33
N LEU A 177 -4.46 -11.76 -0.19
CA LEU A 177 -3.12 -11.48 -0.74
C LEU A 177 -2.03 -12.35 -0.09
N ILE A 178 -2.14 -12.67 1.21
CA ILE A 178 -1.23 -13.65 1.84
C ILE A 178 -1.46 -15.05 1.26
N ALA A 179 -2.72 -15.46 1.15
CA ALA A 179 -3.06 -16.79 0.67
C ALA A 179 -2.60 -17.06 -0.77
N ASN A 180 -2.58 -16.03 -1.63
CA ASN A 180 -2.11 -16.16 -3.01
C ASN A 180 -0.62 -15.82 -3.20
N GLY A 181 0.08 -15.35 -2.18
CA GLY A 181 1.51 -15.02 -2.23
C GLY A 181 1.85 -13.62 -2.76
N GLY A 182 0.87 -12.72 -2.85
CA GLY A 182 1.08 -11.30 -3.21
C GLY A 182 1.46 -10.41 -2.03
N ALA A 183 1.18 -10.86 -0.79
CA ALA A 183 1.57 -10.14 0.42
C ALA A 183 2.11 -11.07 1.50
N PHE A 184 2.81 -10.50 2.48
CA PHE A 184 3.48 -11.21 3.54
C PHE A 184 3.32 -10.48 4.88
N SER A 185 3.01 -11.24 5.93
CA SER A 185 3.00 -10.71 7.30
C SER A 185 4.29 -11.11 8.02
N ILE A 186 4.85 -10.18 8.77
CA ILE A 186 6.01 -10.40 9.63
C ILE A 186 5.61 -10.22 11.10
N ASN A 187 6.29 -10.91 12.01
CA ASN A 187 6.08 -10.77 13.45
C ASN A 187 7.20 -9.97 14.13
N ASP A 188 8.38 -9.93 13.51
CA ASP A 188 9.58 -9.29 14.05
C ASP A 188 10.60 -8.95 12.95
N ALA A 189 11.74 -8.37 13.36
CA ALA A 189 12.84 -8.03 12.46
C ALA A 189 13.47 -9.26 11.80
N ALA A 190 13.50 -10.41 12.47
CA ALA A 190 14.07 -11.63 11.89
C ALA A 190 13.19 -12.20 10.77
N ASP A 191 11.85 -12.10 10.89
CA ASP A 191 10.92 -12.41 9.81
C ASP A 191 11.14 -11.48 8.63
N PHE A 192 11.32 -10.17 8.90
CA PHE A 192 11.59 -9.18 7.86
C PHE A 192 12.90 -9.48 7.14
N ASP A 193 13.99 -9.76 7.86
CA ASP A 193 15.30 -10.10 7.28
C ASP A 193 15.20 -11.32 6.35
N ARG A 194 14.52 -12.40 6.79
CA ARG A 194 14.30 -13.60 5.96
C ARG A 194 13.52 -13.31 4.69
N LEU A 195 12.49 -12.48 4.80
CA LEU A 195 11.67 -12.12 3.65
C LEU A 195 12.43 -11.26 2.65
N MET A 196 13.19 -10.27 3.14
CA MET A 196 14.00 -9.40 2.29
C MET A 196 15.11 -10.16 1.55
N GLN A 197 15.72 -11.18 2.17
CA GLN A 197 16.65 -12.09 1.49
C GLN A 197 15.98 -12.81 0.30
N ARG A 198 14.73 -13.26 0.46
CA ARG A 198 13.98 -13.86 -0.64
C ARG A 198 13.63 -12.84 -1.72
N PHE A 199 13.32 -11.60 -1.35
CA PHE A 199 13.04 -10.52 -2.31
C PHE A 199 14.29 -10.01 -3.04
N ALA A 200 15.50 -10.33 -2.59
CA ALA A 200 16.71 -10.11 -3.38
C ALA A 200 16.69 -10.91 -4.69
N GLU A 201 16.00 -12.05 -4.73
CA GLU A 201 15.75 -12.82 -5.94
C GLU A 201 14.67 -12.15 -6.78
N GLU A 202 15.09 -11.49 -7.86
CA GLU A 202 14.19 -10.72 -8.74
C GLU A 202 13.02 -11.55 -9.29
N PRO A 203 13.18 -12.79 -9.77
CA PRO A 203 12.06 -13.59 -10.26
C PRO A 203 10.98 -13.85 -9.19
N PHE A 204 11.41 -14.14 -7.95
CA PHE A 204 10.48 -14.35 -6.84
C PHE A 204 9.74 -13.04 -6.51
N ARG A 205 10.47 -11.94 -6.37
CA ARG A 205 9.89 -10.63 -6.06
C ARG A 205 8.88 -10.18 -7.12
N SER A 206 9.24 -10.30 -8.40
CA SER A 206 8.35 -9.93 -9.52
C SER A 206 7.10 -10.79 -9.55
N LYS A 207 7.22 -12.12 -9.36
CA LYS A 207 6.07 -13.00 -9.31
C LYS A 207 5.09 -12.66 -8.19
N CYS A 208 5.61 -12.35 -7.00
CA CYS A 208 4.77 -11.90 -5.87
C CYS A 208 4.04 -10.59 -6.21
N GLY A 209 4.73 -9.64 -6.84
CA GLY A 209 4.13 -8.36 -7.27
C GLY A 209 3.04 -8.55 -8.33
N GLU A 210 3.29 -9.37 -9.36
CA GLU A 210 2.30 -9.72 -10.38
C GLU A 210 1.04 -10.31 -9.74
N THR A 211 1.21 -11.27 -8.83
CA THR A 211 0.12 -11.90 -8.09
C THR A 211 -0.67 -10.87 -7.26
N ALA A 212 0.01 -9.90 -6.65
CA ALA A 212 -0.67 -8.82 -5.93
C ALA A 212 -1.53 -7.95 -6.85
N ALA A 213 -1.01 -7.56 -8.02
CA ALA A 213 -1.75 -6.78 -8.99
C ALA A 213 -2.93 -7.55 -9.59
N GLU A 214 -2.73 -8.82 -9.98
CA GLU A 214 -3.78 -9.69 -10.52
C GLU A 214 -4.97 -9.77 -9.55
N TYR A 215 -4.70 -9.92 -8.25
CA TYR A 215 -5.76 -9.91 -7.24
C TYR A 215 -6.55 -8.60 -7.27
N ILE A 216 -5.88 -7.44 -7.28
CA ILE A 216 -6.57 -6.15 -7.31
C ILE A 216 -7.44 -6.01 -8.56
N TYR A 217 -6.87 -6.30 -9.74
CA TYR A 217 -7.59 -6.14 -11.01
C TYR A 217 -8.76 -7.11 -11.17
N SER A 218 -8.65 -8.34 -10.67
CA SER A 218 -9.72 -9.34 -10.74
C SER A 218 -10.91 -9.03 -9.82
N HIS A 219 -10.74 -8.11 -8.84
CA HIS A 219 -11.79 -7.72 -7.90
C HIS A 219 -12.39 -6.33 -8.19
N THR A 220 -12.08 -5.74 -9.34
CA THR A 220 -12.73 -4.48 -9.82
C THR A 220 -14.12 -4.75 -10.38
N GLY A 221 -14.93 -3.70 -10.51
CA GLY A 221 -16.26 -3.76 -11.13
C GLY A 221 -17.43 -3.42 -10.19
N ALA A 222 -17.16 -3.26 -8.90
CA ALA A 222 -18.18 -2.90 -7.91
C ALA A 222 -18.82 -1.53 -8.21
N THR A 223 -17.99 -0.52 -8.46
CA THR A 223 -18.46 0.87 -8.72
C THR A 223 -19.35 0.95 -9.96
N PRO A 224 -18.97 0.48 -11.16
CA PRO A 224 -19.84 0.54 -12.32
C PRO A 224 -21.12 -0.27 -12.14
N THR A 225 -21.10 -1.41 -11.43
CA THR A 225 -22.28 -2.20 -11.15
C THR A 225 -23.27 -1.42 -10.28
N ILE A 226 -22.79 -0.75 -9.22
CA ILE A 226 -23.63 0.10 -8.36
C ILE A 226 -24.23 1.25 -9.18
N LEU A 227 -23.40 1.97 -9.95
CA LEU A 227 -23.85 3.11 -10.73
C LEU A 227 -24.93 2.70 -11.76
N SER A 228 -24.77 1.59 -12.45
CA SER A 228 -25.78 1.10 -13.41
C SER A 228 -27.10 0.77 -12.72
N GLY A 229 -27.09 0.31 -11.47
CA GLY A 229 -28.30 -0.02 -10.71
C GLY A 229 -29.04 1.20 -10.16
N ILE A 230 -28.34 2.32 -9.90
CA ILE A 230 -28.96 3.54 -9.32
C ILE A 230 -29.30 4.60 -10.36
N THR A 231 -28.61 4.65 -11.50
CA THR A 231 -28.83 5.67 -12.55
C THR A 231 -30.29 5.75 -13.02
N PRO A 232 -31.04 4.64 -13.29
CA PRO A 232 -32.44 4.71 -13.69
C PRO A 232 -33.34 5.35 -12.63
N GLN A 233 -32.99 5.24 -11.34
CA GLN A 233 -33.76 5.81 -10.24
C GLN A 233 -33.50 7.32 -10.09
N LEU A 234 -32.29 7.78 -10.42
CA LEU A 234 -31.93 9.21 -10.38
C LEU A 234 -32.58 9.99 -11.53
N THR A 235 -32.67 9.40 -12.72
CA THR A 235 -33.32 10.03 -13.87
C THR A 235 -34.84 10.10 -13.73
N ALA A 236 -35.48 9.10 -13.10
CA ALA A 236 -36.92 9.08 -12.85
C ALA A 236 -37.41 10.12 -11.83
N HIS A 237 -36.52 10.74 -11.08
CA HIS A 237 -36.86 11.81 -10.10
C HIS A 237 -36.48 13.22 -10.61
N ALA A 238 -35.96 13.33 -11.83
CA ALA A 238 -35.59 14.60 -12.48
C ALA A 238 -36.67 15.09 -13.50
N GLU A 239 -37.69 14.29 -13.70
CA GLU A 239 -38.94 14.63 -14.44
C GLU A 239 -40.09 14.93 -13.44
#